data_3f5592250a6a35cc8e91ba5a0015c5fe
#
_entry.id   3f5592250a6a35cc8e91ba5a0015c5fe
#
_cell.length_a   1.000
_cell.length_b   1.000
_cell.length_c   1.000
_cell.angle_alpha   90.00
_cell.angle_beta   90.00
_cell.angle_gamma   90.00
#
_symmetry.space_group_name_H-M   'P 1'
#
loop_
_entity.id
_entity.type
_entity.pdbx_description
1 polymer ?
#
loop_
_entity_poly.entity_id
_entity_poly.type
_entity_poly.pdbx_seq_one_letter_code
_entity_poly.pdbx_strand_id
1 'polypeptide(L)'
;KLELQILELLNQLPDAIEEKNFYKVTDSNGKEYLSIKLKLRDILYFEYIKRSRKVLIALSDITYEYDCIFEKLVEELQPYDFVVNCRGNLVNLRHIEKIKGFIIYMDNGKELQIAQRRSNDFREEVNKFLQRNS
;
A
#
# COMPACT_ATOMS: atom_id res chain seq x y z
N LYS A 1 3.59 -28.54 17.82
CA LYS A 1 2.13 -28.41 17.70
C LYS A 1 1.60 -27.10 18.24
N LEU A 2 2.14 -26.66 19.38
CA LEU A 2 1.80 -25.37 19.96
C LEU A 2 2.25 -24.21 19.04
N GLU A 3 3.42 -24.35 18.44
CA GLU A 3 3.95 -23.35 17.53
C GLU A 3 3.07 -23.17 16.30
N LEU A 4 2.59 -24.29 15.74
CA LEU A 4 1.68 -24.25 14.61
C LEU A 4 0.38 -23.54 14.92
N GLN A 5 -0.19 -23.80 16.12
CA GLN A 5 -1.41 -23.18 16.54
C GLN A 5 -1.25 -21.66 16.74
N ILE A 6 -0.10 -21.25 17.29
CA ILE A 6 0.20 -19.83 17.46
C ILE A 6 0.35 -19.16 16.11
N LEU A 7 1.05 -19.77 15.17
CA LEU A 7 1.20 -19.25 13.82
C LEU A 7 -0.13 -19.12 13.10
N GLU A 8 -1.01 -20.12 13.24
CA GLU A 8 -2.34 -20.05 12.65
C GLU A 8 -3.18 -18.93 13.24
N LEU A 9 -3.10 -18.74 14.55
CA LEU A 9 -3.80 -17.66 15.22
C LEU A 9 -3.30 -16.30 14.76
N LEU A 10 -1.98 -16.14 14.63
CA LEU A 10 -1.39 -14.89 14.15
C LEU A 10 -1.80 -14.59 12.72
N ASN A 11 -1.87 -15.62 11.87
CA ASN A 11 -2.28 -15.45 10.48
C ASN A 11 -3.78 -15.14 10.35
N GLN A 12 -4.57 -15.48 11.33
CA GLN A 12 -6.02 -15.22 11.33
C GLN A 12 -6.37 -13.84 11.89
N LEU A 13 -5.42 -13.20 12.56
CA LEU A 13 -5.66 -11.86 13.09
C LEU A 13 -5.70 -10.85 11.91
N PRO A 14 -6.81 -10.10 11.76
CA PRO A 14 -6.93 -9.15 10.66
C PRO A 14 -5.84 -8.10 10.66
N ASP A 15 -5.22 -7.87 11.81
CA ASP A 15 -4.19 -6.87 12.01
C ASP A 15 -2.85 -7.48 12.36
N ALA A 16 -2.56 -8.69 11.86
CA ALA A 16 -1.21 -9.22 11.99
C ALA A 16 -0.27 -8.11 11.53
N ILE A 17 0.52 -7.61 12.46
CA ILE A 17 1.34 -6.43 12.21
C ILE A 17 2.46 -6.83 11.28
N GLU A 18 2.34 -6.42 10.05
CA GLU A 18 3.38 -6.60 9.08
C GLU A 18 4.09 -5.27 8.93
N GLU A 19 5.40 -5.32 9.05
CA GLU A 19 6.23 -4.14 9.04
C GLU A 19 7.27 -4.26 7.94
N LYS A 20 7.69 -3.11 7.43
CA LYS A 20 8.73 -3.06 6.43
C LYS A 20 9.70 -1.96 6.79
N ASN A 21 10.99 -2.25 6.62
CA ASN A 21 12.05 -1.25 6.76
C ASN A 21 12.27 -0.55 5.43
N PHE A 22 12.36 0.78 5.50
CA PHE A 22 12.66 1.62 4.35
C PHE A 22 13.97 2.35 4.64
N TYR A 23 14.86 2.38 3.68
CA TYR A 23 16.21 2.91 3.86
C TYR A 23 16.40 4.21 3.10
N LYS A 24 17.16 5.13 3.70
CA LYS A 24 17.52 6.43 3.12
C LYS A 24 16.27 7.19 2.71
N VAL A 25 15.46 7.51 3.68
CA VAL A 25 14.12 8.07 3.51
C VAL A 25 14.15 9.55 3.89
N THR A 26 13.45 10.37 3.11
CA THR A 26 13.26 11.80 3.43
C THR A 26 11.77 12.05 3.64
N ASP A 27 11.41 12.68 4.77
CA ASP A 27 10.00 12.96 5.02
C ASP A 27 9.57 14.28 4.36
N SER A 28 8.26 14.58 4.45
CA SER A 28 7.68 15.77 3.83
C SER A 28 8.18 17.07 4.44
N ASN A 29 8.83 17.02 5.59
CA ASN A 29 9.44 18.19 6.22
C ASN A 29 10.92 18.34 5.87
N GLY A 30 11.44 17.44 5.02
CA GLY A 30 12.83 17.48 4.60
C GLY A 30 13.79 16.78 5.53
N LYS A 31 13.29 16.10 6.57
CA LYS A 31 14.13 15.38 7.50
C LYS A 31 14.55 14.03 6.92
N GLU A 32 15.83 13.72 7.03
CA GLU A 32 16.40 12.50 6.48
C GLU A 32 16.58 11.42 7.57
N TYR A 33 16.28 10.17 7.19
CA TYR A 33 16.45 9.02 8.08
C TYR A 33 17.25 7.96 7.33
N LEU A 34 18.22 7.38 8.03
CA LEU A 34 18.97 6.25 7.48
C LEU A 34 18.03 5.06 7.24
N SER A 35 17.13 4.83 8.17
CA SER A 35 16.11 3.80 8.02
C SER A 35 14.89 4.16 8.86
N ILE A 36 13.71 3.69 8.42
CA ILE A 36 12.49 3.86 9.16
C ILE A 36 11.67 2.57 9.00
N LYS A 37 11.05 2.13 10.08
CA LYS A 37 10.17 0.95 10.05
C LYS A 37 8.73 1.43 10.09
N LEU A 38 7.94 1.01 9.09
CA LEU A 38 6.54 1.38 9.01
C LEU A 38 5.68 0.13 9.03
N LYS A 39 4.53 0.24 9.66
CA LYS A 39 3.50 -0.81 9.58
C LYS A 39 2.82 -0.68 8.24
N LEU A 40 2.69 -1.76 7.51
CA LEU A 40 2.08 -1.73 6.18
C LEU A 40 0.64 -1.24 6.23
N ARG A 41 -0.08 -1.54 7.32
CA ARG A 41 -1.46 -1.07 7.48
C ARG A 41 -1.60 0.44 7.58
N ASP A 42 -0.51 1.14 7.92
CA ASP A 42 -0.52 2.60 8.06
C ASP A 42 -0.25 3.31 6.74
N ILE A 43 0.15 2.57 5.71
CA ILE A 43 0.49 3.13 4.41
C ILE A 43 -0.75 3.11 3.52
N LEU A 44 -1.15 4.28 3.01
CA LEU A 44 -2.32 4.39 2.16
C LEU A 44 -2.01 3.99 0.71
N TYR A 45 -0.88 4.48 0.19
CA TYR A 45 -0.48 4.15 -1.17
C TYR A 45 0.99 4.51 -1.38
N PHE A 46 1.55 3.99 -2.48
CA PHE A 46 2.87 4.37 -2.98
C PHE A 46 2.70 5.00 -4.35
N GLU A 47 3.55 5.95 -4.64
CA GLU A 47 3.51 6.63 -5.94
C GLU A 47 4.92 6.85 -6.46
N TYR A 48 5.18 6.40 -7.70
CA TYR A 48 6.44 6.69 -8.37
C TYR A 48 6.43 8.14 -8.84
N ILE A 49 7.40 8.92 -8.39
CA ILE A 49 7.52 10.33 -8.76
C ILE A 49 8.51 10.44 -9.91
N LYS A 50 7.97 10.69 -11.08
CA LYS A 50 8.75 10.70 -12.32
C LYS A 50 9.88 11.71 -12.28
N ARG A 51 9.63 12.88 -11.70
CA ARG A 51 10.59 13.99 -11.65
C ARG A 51 11.84 13.64 -10.83
N SER A 52 11.66 13.07 -9.66
CA SER A 52 12.76 12.73 -8.77
C SER A 52 13.24 11.29 -8.95
N ARG A 53 12.48 10.45 -9.65
CA ARG A 53 12.71 9.00 -9.80
C ARG A 53 12.68 8.27 -8.46
N LYS A 54 11.98 8.83 -7.50
CA LYS A 54 11.82 8.24 -6.18
C LYS A 54 10.39 7.74 -6.01
N VAL A 55 10.18 6.95 -4.98
CA VAL A 55 8.85 6.46 -4.64
C VAL A 55 8.38 7.19 -3.38
N LEU A 56 7.18 7.75 -3.47
CA LEU A 56 6.53 8.39 -2.35
C LEU A 56 5.75 7.35 -1.56
N ILE A 57 5.88 7.40 -0.24
CA ILE A 57 5.12 6.57 0.71
C ILE A 57 4.12 7.49 1.39
N ALA A 58 2.84 7.27 1.16
CA ALA A 58 1.80 8.15 1.72
C ALA A 58 1.14 7.50 2.93
N LEU A 59 1.26 8.15 4.09
CA LEU A 59 0.50 7.84 5.28
C LEU A 59 -0.60 8.90 5.43
N SER A 60 -1.44 8.78 6.45
CA SER A 60 -2.57 9.72 6.60
C SER A 60 -2.12 11.15 6.91
N ASP A 61 -0.99 11.31 7.59
CA ASP A 61 -0.54 12.62 8.08
C ASP A 61 0.85 13.04 7.57
N ILE A 62 1.60 12.14 6.97
CA ILE A 62 2.95 12.43 6.53
C ILE A 62 3.28 11.60 5.28
N THR A 63 4.20 12.10 4.46
CA THR A 63 4.71 11.35 3.32
C THR A 63 6.22 11.24 3.44
N TYR A 64 6.74 10.19 2.81
CA TYR A 64 8.18 9.94 2.71
C TYR A 64 8.53 9.68 1.27
N GLU A 65 9.79 9.91 0.92
CA GLU A 65 10.32 9.55 -0.39
C GLU A 65 11.59 8.73 -0.22
N TYR A 66 11.77 7.75 -1.08
CA TYR A 66 12.98 6.93 -1.05
C TYR A 66 13.24 6.32 -2.43
N ASP A 67 14.45 5.85 -2.63
CA ASP A 67 14.85 5.19 -3.87
C ASP A 67 14.50 3.71 -3.81
N CYS A 68 13.75 3.24 -4.79
CA CYS A 68 13.54 1.80 -4.96
C CYS A 68 13.05 1.54 -6.38
N ILE A 69 13.11 0.28 -6.78
CA ILE A 69 12.55 -0.14 -8.06
C ILE A 69 11.07 -0.44 -7.83
N PHE A 70 10.21 0.36 -8.45
CA PHE A 70 8.77 0.30 -8.22
C PHE A 70 8.19 -1.08 -8.50
N GLU A 71 8.63 -1.73 -9.57
CA GLU A 71 8.13 -3.06 -9.96
C GLU A 71 8.44 -4.12 -8.91
N LYS A 72 9.60 -4.01 -8.27
CA LYS A 72 9.96 -4.92 -7.17
C LYS A 72 9.11 -4.67 -5.95
N LEU A 73 8.80 -3.41 -5.69
CA LEU A 73 7.92 -3.05 -4.58
C LEU A 73 6.52 -3.63 -4.80
N VAL A 74 6.02 -3.56 -6.03
CA VAL A 74 4.72 -4.15 -6.38
C VAL A 74 4.70 -5.64 -6.09
N GLU A 75 5.73 -6.37 -6.51
CA GLU A 75 5.83 -7.81 -6.27
C GLU A 75 5.88 -8.13 -4.78
N GLU A 76 6.65 -7.36 -4.04
CA GLU A 76 6.83 -7.57 -2.60
C GLU A 76 5.52 -7.34 -1.84
N LEU A 77 4.74 -6.35 -2.21
CA LEU A 77 3.57 -5.94 -1.43
C LEU A 77 2.25 -6.49 -1.94
N GLN A 78 2.25 -7.17 -3.06
CA GLN A 78 1.03 -7.80 -3.57
C GLN A 78 0.37 -8.74 -2.55
N PRO A 79 1.12 -9.58 -1.84
CA PRO A 79 0.51 -10.47 -0.84
C PRO A 79 -0.15 -9.72 0.33
N TYR A 80 0.15 -8.44 0.49
CA TYR A 80 -0.35 -7.64 1.61
C TYR A 80 -1.45 -6.67 1.20
N ASP A 81 -2.16 -6.99 0.12
CA ASP A 81 -3.33 -6.24 -0.35
C ASP A 81 -3.00 -4.85 -0.89
N PHE A 82 -1.82 -4.73 -1.49
CA PHE A 82 -1.47 -3.55 -2.27
C PHE A 82 -1.61 -3.91 -3.75
N VAL A 83 -2.37 -3.10 -4.48
CA VAL A 83 -2.69 -3.37 -5.88
C VAL A 83 -2.43 -2.13 -6.72
N VAL A 84 -1.89 -2.33 -7.92
CA VAL A 84 -1.66 -1.24 -8.86
C VAL A 84 -3.00 -0.76 -9.42
N ASN A 85 -3.33 0.50 -9.17
CA ASN A 85 -4.56 1.11 -9.67
C ASN A 85 -4.32 1.86 -10.99
N CYS A 86 -3.12 2.41 -11.15
CA CYS A 86 -2.71 3.04 -12.39
C CYS A 86 -1.18 3.03 -12.44
N ARG A 87 -0.62 3.44 -13.55
CA ARG A 87 0.83 3.41 -13.75
C ARG A 87 1.55 4.19 -12.66
N GLY A 88 2.48 3.53 -12.00
CA GLY A 88 3.29 4.17 -10.95
C GLY A 88 2.54 4.43 -9.66
N ASN A 89 1.41 3.78 -9.44
CA ASN A 89 0.64 3.97 -8.21
C ASN A 89 0.21 2.62 -7.66
N LEU A 90 0.41 2.41 -6.36
CA LEU A 90 0.14 1.14 -5.68
C LEU A 90 -0.69 1.44 -4.44
N VAL A 91 -1.96 1.05 -4.44
CA VAL A 91 -2.91 1.42 -3.40
C VAL A 91 -3.12 0.29 -2.40
N ASN A 92 -3.22 0.66 -1.12
CA ASN A 92 -3.58 -0.28 -0.05
C ASN A 92 -5.10 -0.42 -0.03
N LEU A 93 -5.60 -1.61 -0.31
CA LEU A 93 -7.05 -1.86 -0.36
C LEU A 93 -7.73 -1.61 0.98
N ARG A 94 -7.01 -1.74 2.10
CA ARG A 94 -7.57 -1.52 3.44
C ARG A 94 -8.05 -0.08 3.66
N HIS A 95 -7.47 0.86 2.93
CA HIS A 95 -7.76 2.29 3.13
C HIS A 95 -8.69 2.87 2.07
N ILE A 96 -9.29 2.03 1.26
CA ILE A 96 -10.29 2.48 0.29
C ILE A 96 -11.62 2.65 1.00
N GLU A 97 -12.16 3.87 0.97
CA GLU A 97 -13.46 4.16 1.54
C GLU A 97 -14.57 3.75 0.57
N LYS A 98 -14.42 4.13 -0.69
CA LYS A 98 -15.40 3.79 -1.73
C LYS A 98 -14.77 3.92 -3.10
N ILE A 99 -15.38 3.29 -4.08
CA ILE A 99 -15.00 3.39 -5.49
C ILE A 99 -16.25 3.81 -6.27
N LYS A 100 -16.11 4.85 -7.08
CA LYS A 100 -17.18 5.32 -7.94
C LYS A 100 -16.62 5.53 -9.34
N GLY A 101 -17.09 4.74 -10.31
CA GLY A 101 -16.53 4.79 -11.67
C GLY A 101 -15.05 4.41 -11.65
N PHE A 102 -14.20 5.31 -12.12
CA PHE A 102 -12.77 5.10 -12.16
C PHE A 102 -12.04 5.89 -11.07
N ILE A 103 -12.75 6.31 -10.03
CA ILE A 103 -12.16 7.09 -8.94
C ILE A 103 -12.22 6.29 -7.65
N ILE A 104 -11.07 6.21 -6.97
CA ILE A 104 -10.93 5.61 -5.65
C ILE A 104 -10.91 6.72 -4.63
N TYR A 105 -11.78 6.63 -3.63
CA TYR A 105 -11.78 7.59 -2.51
C TYR A 105 -11.12 6.91 -1.31
N MET A 106 -9.98 7.45 -0.91
CA MET A 106 -9.25 6.94 0.25
C MET A 106 -9.85 7.51 1.53
N ASP A 107 -9.64 6.82 2.63
CA ASP A 107 -10.23 7.22 3.91
C ASP A 107 -9.65 8.52 4.49
N ASN A 108 -8.55 9.03 3.91
CA ASN A 108 -8.02 10.34 4.28
C ASN A 108 -8.53 11.47 3.37
N GLY A 109 -9.45 11.17 2.47
CA GLY A 109 -10.02 12.14 1.53
C GLY A 109 -9.29 12.25 0.20
N LYS A 110 -8.15 11.59 0.05
CA LYS A 110 -7.42 11.61 -1.21
C LYS A 110 -8.16 10.80 -2.28
N GLU A 111 -8.19 11.34 -3.50
CA GLU A 111 -8.78 10.65 -4.65
C GLU A 111 -7.68 10.13 -5.55
N LEU A 112 -7.81 8.88 -5.96
CA LEU A 112 -6.90 8.23 -6.88
C LEU A 112 -7.69 7.70 -8.07
N GLN A 113 -7.01 7.50 -9.19
CA GLN A 113 -7.66 7.04 -10.40
C GLN A 113 -7.38 5.56 -10.67
N ILE A 114 -8.34 4.89 -11.30
CA ILE A 114 -8.15 3.55 -11.81
C ILE A 114 -7.93 3.69 -13.32
N ALA A 115 -6.78 3.21 -13.81
CA ALA A 115 -6.54 3.21 -15.24
C ALA A 115 -7.56 2.32 -15.94
N GLN A 116 -8.12 2.80 -17.03
CA GLN A 116 -9.21 2.10 -17.72
C GLN A 116 -8.83 0.66 -18.08
N ARG A 117 -7.63 0.46 -18.58
CA ARG A 117 -7.16 -0.88 -18.97
C ARG A 117 -6.88 -1.80 -17.79
N ARG A 118 -6.77 -1.26 -16.58
CA ARG A 118 -6.55 -2.05 -15.36
C ARG A 118 -7.84 -2.27 -14.57
N SER A 119 -8.92 -1.67 -15.02
CA SER A 119 -10.16 -1.61 -14.25
C SER A 119 -10.69 -2.99 -13.87
N ASN A 120 -10.72 -3.91 -14.83
CA ASN A 120 -11.24 -5.25 -14.57
C ASN A 120 -10.40 -6.01 -13.55
N ASP A 121 -9.08 -5.99 -13.72
CA ASP A 121 -8.17 -6.67 -12.79
C ASP A 121 -8.22 -6.05 -11.41
N PHE A 122 -8.26 -4.71 -11.36
CA PHE A 122 -8.31 -4.00 -10.10
C PHE A 122 -9.58 -4.33 -9.32
N ARG A 123 -10.74 -4.30 -10.00
CA ARG A 123 -12.03 -4.61 -9.36
C ARG A 123 -12.09 -6.06 -8.89
N GLU A 124 -11.46 -6.96 -9.63
CA GLU A 124 -11.38 -8.36 -9.23
C GLU A 124 -10.59 -8.50 -7.92
N GLU A 125 -9.46 -7.80 -7.81
CA GLU A 125 -8.67 -7.83 -6.59
C GLU A 125 -9.42 -7.22 -5.40
N VAL A 126 -10.16 -6.13 -5.64
CA VAL A 126 -11.01 -5.53 -4.61
C VAL A 126 -12.06 -6.52 -4.14
N ASN A 127 -12.70 -7.22 -5.07
CA ASN A 127 -13.72 -8.21 -4.72
C ASN A 127 -13.15 -9.34 -3.89
N LYS A 128 -11.97 -9.84 -4.25
CA LYS A 128 -11.28 -10.88 -3.48
C LYS A 128 -10.98 -10.39 -2.07
N PHE A 129 -10.51 -9.16 -1.95
CA PHE A 129 -10.21 -8.55 -0.66
C PHE A 129 -11.47 -8.46 0.21
N LEU A 130 -12.57 -7.98 -0.36
CA LEU A 130 -13.83 -7.85 0.36
C LEU A 130 -14.38 -9.20 0.82
N GLN A 131 -14.25 -10.23 -0.01
CA GLN A 131 -14.70 -11.57 0.35
C GLN A 131 -13.91 -12.15 1.51
N ARG A 132 -12.59 -11.92 1.55
CA ARG A 132 -11.75 -12.41 2.64
C ARG A 132 -12.01 -11.68 3.94
N ASN A 133 -12.50 -10.43 3.88
CA ASN A 133 -12.66 -9.58 5.05
C ASN A 133 -14.12 -9.31 5.42
N SER A 134 -15.04 -10.06 4.85
CA SER A 134 -16.46 -9.90 5.17
C SER A 134 -16.99 -10.99 6.09
#